data_77067b28da49a807cd3c09fd122417e3
#
_entry.id   77067b28da49a807cd3c09fd122417e3
#
_cell.length_a   1.000
_cell.length_b   1.000
_cell.length_c   1.000
_cell.angle_alpha   90.00
_cell.angle_beta   90.00
_cell.angle_gamma   90.00
#
_symmetry.space_group_name_H-M   'P 1'
#
loop_
_entity.id
_entity.type
_entity.pdbx_description
1 polymer ?
#
loop_
_entity_poly.entity_id
_entity_poly.type
_entity_poly.pdbx_seq_one_letter_code
_entity_poly.pdbx_strand_id
1 'polypeptide(L)'
;MITLKTKVFSAIGDLCGDVIYGTPGDFTTPEKIVWRESRNRRYAQADGREHLAELNYTLDIFARSPEAAGELFARADENMAQAGFRRENAEELIEKDSGVHHISARYRALSDAQGNTYQ
;
A
#
# COMPACT_ATOMS: atom_id res chain seq x y z
N MET A 1 19.87 -1.85 0.60
CA MET A 1 18.64 -2.18 -0.13
C MET A 1 17.72 -0.97 -0.14
N ILE A 2 17.22 -0.62 -1.31
CA ILE A 2 16.29 0.50 -1.44
C ILE A 2 14.90 0.06 -0.98
N THR A 3 14.24 0.87 -0.15
CA THR A 3 12.86 0.63 0.25
C THR A 3 12.17 1.96 0.52
N LEU A 4 10.85 1.99 0.35
CA LEU A 4 10.02 3.17 0.60
C LEU A 4 8.97 2.91 1.68
N LYS A 5 9.21 1.94 2.56
CA LYS A 5 8.24 1.59 3.62
C LYS A 5 7.88 2.78 4.50
N THR A 6 8.85 3.60 4.87
CA THR A 6 8.59 4.80 5.66
C THR A 6 7.69 5.78 4.92
N LYS A 7 7.91 5.92 3.62
CA LYS A 7 7.10 6.81 2.78
C LYS A 7 5.66 6.32 2.66
N VAL A 8 5.47 5.00 2.53
CA VAL A 8 4.13 4.41 2.52
C VAL A 8 3.45 4.63 3.86
N PHE A 9 4.14 4.34 4.96
CA PHE A 9 3.55 4.52 6.28
C PHE A 9 3.18 5.98 6.54
N SER A 10 3.99 6.93 6.10
CA SER A 10 3.65 8.35 6.20
C SER A 10 2.39 8.70 5.43
N ALA A 11 2.15 8.03 4.30
CA ALA A 11 0.98 8.29 3.46
C ALA A 11 -0.31 7.73 4.07
N ILE A 12 -0.27 6.57 4.70
CA ILE A 12 -1.48 5.85 5.11
C ILE A 12 -1.63 5.67 6.62
N GLY A 13 -0.59 5.91 7.40
CA GLY A 13 -0.57 5.55 8.83
C GLY A 13 -1.63 6.22 9.70
N ASP A 14 -2.12 7.39 9.30
CA ASP A 14 -3.11 8.16 10.05
C ASP A 14 -4.53 8.07 9.50
N LEU A 15 -4.77 7.25 8.48
CA LEU A 15 -6.06 7.22 7.79
C LEU A 15 -7.16 6.53 8.59
N CYS A 16 -6.79 5.60 9.44
CA CYS A 16 -7.73 4.96 10.35
C CYS A 16 -6.98 4.48 11.59
N GLY A 17 -7.71 3.99 12.59
CA GLY A 17 -7.12 3.61 13.86
C GLY A 17 -6.33 2.31 13.86
N ASP A 18 -6.37 1.55 12.79
CA ASP A 18 -5.76 0.22 12.73
C ASP A 18 -5.04 0.03 11.39
N VAL A 19 -3.78 0.44 11.35
CA VAL A 19 -2.91 0.30 10.18
C VAL A 19 -1.77 -0.63 10.55
N ILE A 20 -1.72 -1.81 9.91
CA ILE A 20 -0.81 -2.89 10.28
C ILE A 20 0.02 -3.31 9.07
N TYR A 21 1.31 -3.55 9.31
CA TYR A 21 2.19 -4.15 8.30
C TYR A 21 2.18 -5.67 8.44
N GLY A 22 1.91 -6.36 7.34
CA GLY A 22 2.03 -7.81 7.28
C GLY A 22 0.69 -8.52 7.14
N THR A 23 0.22 -9.17 8.18
CA THR A 23 -0.99 -9.98 8.16
C THR A 23 -2.15 -9.28 8.87
N PRO A 24 -3.40 -9.55 8.44
CA PRO A 24 -4.55 -8.80 8.93
C PRO A 24 -4.92 -9.04 10.40
N GLY A 25 -4.57 -10.17 10.99
CA GLY A 25 -5.06 -10.50 12.31
C GLY A 25 -6.59 -10.63 12.31
N ASP A 26 -7.23 -10.21 13.41
CA ASP A 26 -8.69 -10.25 13.51
C ASP A 26 -9.32 -8.90 13.10
N PHE A 27 -10.63 -8.91 12.90
CA PHE A 27 -11.38 -7.74 12.45
C PHE A 27 -12.25 -7.20 13.59
N THR A 28 -11.59 -6.64 14.59
CA THR A 28 -12.28 -6.08 15.76
C THR A 28 -12.54 -4.59 15.66
N THR A 29 -11.88 -3.92 14.71
CA THR A 29 -12.03 -2.49 14.47
C THR A 29 -12.98 -2.21 13.30
N PRO A 30 -13.62 -1.02 13.26
CA PRO A 30 -14.52 -0.69 12.13
C PRO A 30 -13.80 -0.59 10.79
N GLU A 31 -12.55 -0.13 10.79
CA GLU A 31 -11.75 0.05 9.60
C GLU A 31 -10.33 -0.42 9.86
N LYS A 32 -9.71 -1.02 8.85
CA LYS A 32 -8.35 -1.52 8.95
C LYS A 32 -7.64 -1.40 7.60
N ILE A 33 -6.38 -1.02 7.64
CA ILE A 33 -5.49 -1.10 6.49
C ILE A 33 -4.36 -2.05 6.83
N VAL A 34 -4.19 -3.08 6.00
CA VAL A 34 -3.05 -4.00 6.09
C VAL A 34 -2.20 -3.77 4.84
N TRP A 35 -0.89 -3.57 5.02
CA TRP A 35 -0.05 -3.26 3.89
C TRP A 35 1.27 -4.01 3.98
N ARG A 36 1.90 -4.18 2.83
CA ARG A 36 3.21 -4.84 2.75
C ARG A 36 3.95 -4.42 1.50
N GLU A 37 5.28 -4.54 1.56
CA GLU A 37 6.11 -4.46 0.36
C GLU A 37 6.02 -5.83 -0.31
N SER A 38 5.25 -5.90 -1.39
CA SER A 38 4.96 -7.16 -2.07
C SER A 38 6.02 -7.55 -3.08
N ARG A 39 6.86 -6.60 -3.48
CA ARG A 39 7.97 -6.86 -4.39
C ARG A 39 9.02 -5.78 -4.25
N ASN A 40 10.29 -6.19 -4.25
CA ASN A 40 11.43 -5.28 -4.27
C ASN A 40 12.47 -5.89 -5.19
N ARG A 41 12.66 -5.29 -6.36
CA ARG A 41 13.53 -5.82 -7.39
C ARG A 41 14.54 -4.77 -7.83
N ARG A 42 15.81 -5.15 -7.96
CA ARG A 42 16.81 -4.28 -8.56
C ARG A 42 16.39 -4.01 -10.00
N TYR A 43 16.34 -2.74 -10.34
CA TYR A 43 16.01 -2.32 -11.69
C TYR A 43 17.28 -1.95 -12.47
N ALA A 44 18.21 -1.26 -11.81
CA ALA A 44 19.50 -0.92 -12.39
C ALA A 44 20.55 -0.88 -11.29
N GLN A 45 21.80 -1.20 -11.65
CA GLN A 45 22.92 -1.11 -10.72
C GLN A 45 24.15 -0.61 -11.48
N ALA A 46 25.05 0.05 -10.75
CA ALA A 46 26.35 0.51 -11.25
C ALA A 46 27.39 0.25 -10.17
N ASP A 47 28.59 -0.19 -10.58
CA ASP A 47 29.71 -0.46 -9.70
C ASP A 47 29.37 -1.41 -8.55
N GLY A 48 28.53 -2.43 -8.85
CA GLY A 48 28.09 -3.41 -7.86
C GLY A 48 27.08 -2.90 -6.84
N ARG A 49 26.60 -1.66 -6.98
CA ARG A 49 25.62 -1.06 -6.07
C ARG A 49 24.26 -0.99 -6.71
N GLU A 50 23.22 -1.17 -5.91
CA GLU A 50 21.86 -0.95 -6.33
C GLU A 50 21.67 0.53 -6.63
N HIS A 51 21.24 0.86 -7.85
CA HIS A 51 21.08 2.24 -8.30
C HIS A 51 19.62 2.63 -8.37
N LEU A 52 18.77 1.75 -8.89
CA LEU A 52 17.32 1.90 -8.94
C LEU A 52 16.68 0.60 -8.51
N ALA A 53 15.55 0.70 -7.83
CA ALA A 53 14.75 -0.45 -7.47
C ALA A 53 13.31 -0.24 -7.93
N GLU A 54 12.70 -1.32 -8.39
CA GLU A 54 11.26 -1.36 -8.66
C GLU A 54 10.59 -1.95 -7.43
N LEU A 55 9.67 -1.19 -6.86
CA LEU A 55 9.01 -1.54 -5.62
C LEU A 55 7.52 -1.65 -5.84
N ASN A 56 6.92 -2.71 -5.29
CA ASN A 56 5.48 -2.87 -5.27
C ASN A 56 5.00 -2.93 -3.83
N TYR A 57 3.90 -2.27 -3.57
CA TYR A 57 3.24 -2.27 -2.27
C TYR A 57 1.80 -2.68 -2.46
N THR A 58 1.32 -3.56 -1.60
CA THR A 58 -0.06 -3.99 -1.60
C THR A 58 -0.74 -3.41 -0.37
N LEU A 59 -1.86 -2.74 -0.59
CA LEU A 59 -2.71 -2.22 0.46
C LEU A 59 -4.03 -2.99 0.45
N ASP A 60 -4.38 -3.56 1.59
CA ASP A 60 -5.66 -4.23 1.80
C ASP A 60 -6.50 -3.37 2.73
N ILE A 61 -7.62 -2.88 2.23
CA ILE A 61 -8.52 -1.96 2.92
C ILE A 61 -9.74 -2.76 3.37
N PHE A 62 -10.05 -2.67 4.65
CA PHE A 62 -11.20 -3.38 5.23
C PHE A 62 -12.12 -2.37 5.94
N ALA A 63 -13.42 -2.51 5.75
CA ALA A 63 -14.41 -1.68 6.43
C ALA A 63 -15.74 -2.42 6.55
N ARG A 64 -16.67 -1.88 7.32
CA ARG A 64 -17.95 -2.53 7.62
C ARG A 64 -19.04 -2.27 6.58
N SER A 65 -18.79 -1.37 5.63
CA SER A 65 -19.74 -1.10 4.54
C SER A 65 -18.97 -0.82 3.26
N PRO A 66 -19.62 -1.01 2.10
CA PRO A 66 -18.98 -0.65 0.82
C PRO A 66 -18.61 0.83 0.75
N GLU A 67 -19.47 1.69 1.28
CA GLU A 67 -19.23 3.14 1.28
C GLU A 67 -18.00 3.49 2.11
N ALA A 68 -17.90 2.93 3.31
CA ALA A 68 -16.74 3.18 4.19
C ALA A 68 -15.44 2.65 3.58
N ALA A 69 -15.49 1.46 2.98
CA ALA A 69 -14.32 0.90 2.29
C ALA A 69 -13.89 1.78 1.12
N GLY A 70 -14.86 2.25 0.32
CA GLY A 70 -14.59 3.12 -0.82
C GLY A 70 -14.00 4.46 -0.41
N GLU A 71 -14.50 5.07 0.65
CA GLU A 71 -13.99 6.34 1.15
C GLU A 71 -12.57 6.20 1.70
N LEU A 72 -12.32 5.15 2.47
CA LEU A 72 -11.00 4.90 3.01
C LEU A 72 -9.99 4.62 1.89
N PHE A 73 -10.39 3.83 0.92
CA PHE A 73 -9.54 3.55 -0.24
C PHE A 73 -9.25 4.83 -1.02
N ALA A 74 -10.24 5.69 -1.26
CA ALA A 74 -10.04 6.93 -2.01
C ALA A 74 -9.00 7.82 -1.33
N ARG A 75 -9.04 7.93 0.00
CA ARG A 75 -8.04 8.70 0.74
C ARG A 75 -6.66 8.08 0.65
N ALA A 76 -6.58 6.77 0.79
CA ALA A 76 -5.30 6.04 0.66
C ALA A 76 -4.72 6.21 -0.74
N ASP A 77 -5.55 6.07 -1.75
CA ASP A 77 -5.13 6.18 -3.15
C ASP A 77 -4.58 7.57 -3.46
N GLU A 78 -5.28 8.61 -3.01
CA GLU A 78 -4.82 9.99 -3.20
C GLU A 78 -3.47 10.22 -2.51
N ASN A 79 -3.33 9.77 -1.26
CA ASN A 79 -2.09 9.95 -0.52
C ASN A 79 -0.93 9.17 -1.12
N MET A 80 -1.19 7.96 -1.63
CA MET A 80 -0.16 7.18 -2.33
C MET A 80 0.29 7.87 -3.60
N ALA A 81 -0.66 8.42 -4.37
CA ALA A 81 -0.32 9.17 -5.60
C ALA A 81 0.54 10.39 -5.28
N GLN A 82 0.19 11.15 -4.25
CA GLN A 82 0.97 12.31 -3.83
C GLN A 82 2.36 11.92 -3.34
N ALA A 83 2.50 10.73 -2.79
CA ALA A 83 3.80 10.22 -2.35
C ALA A 83 4.66 9.66 -3.48
N GLY A 84 4.16 9.65 -4.72
CA GLY A 84 4.92 9.22 -5.88
C GLY A 84 4.69 7.77 -6.31
N PHE A 85 3.65 7.14 -5.81
CA PHE A 85 3.30 5.76 -6.18
C PHE A 85 2.23 5.75 -7.25
N ARG A 86 2.35 4.83 -8.20
CA ARG A 86 1.38 4.65 -9.26
C ARG A 86 0.56 3.38 -8.96
N ARG A 87 -0.76 3.54 -8.93
CA ARG A 87 -1.62 2.37 -8.75
C ARG A 87 -1.63 1.54 -10.02
N GLU A 88 -1.37 0.25 -9.88
CA GLU A 88 -1.42 -0.70 -10.99
C GLU A 88 -2.80 -1.33 -11.12
N ASN A 89 -3.42 -1.67 -9.99
CA ASN A 89 -4.77 -2.20 -9.99
C ASN A 89 -5.41 -2.01 -8.63
N ALA A 90 -6.72 -2.19 -8.60
CA ALA A 90 -7.50 -2.30 -7.39
C ALA A 90 -8.65 -3.26 -7.68
N GLU A 91 -8.97 -4.11 -6.72
CA GLU A 91 -10.09 -5.04 -6.86
C GLU A 91 -10.84 -5.16 -5.55
N GLU A 92 -12.14 -5.36 -5.68
CA GLU A 92 -13.01 -5.60 -4.55
C GLU A 92 -13.10 -7.11 -4.34
N LEU A 93 -12.81 -7.55 -3.11
CA LEU A 93 -12.83 -8.96 -2.76
C LEU A 93 -14.06 -9.24 -1.90
N ILE A 94 -14.66 -10.40 -2.12
CA ILE A 94 -15.86 -10.80 -1.39
C ILE A 94 -15.44 -11.61 -0.17
N GLU A 95 -15.70 -11.06 1.03
CA GLU A 95 -15.46 -11.73 2.30
C GLU A 95 -16.80 -12.29 2.78
N LYS A 96 -17.03 -13.58 2.54
CA LYS A 96 -18.29 -14.23 2.92
C LYS A 96 -18.44 -14.31 4.43
N ASP A 97 -19.63 -14.05 4.91
CA ASP A 97 -20.05 -14.26 6.29
C ASP A 97 -19.35 -13.41 7.36
N SER A 98 -18.50 -12.46 6.97
CA SER A 98 -17.77 -11.62 7.92
C SER A 98 -18.39 -10.24 8.13
N GLY A 99 -19.21 -9.78 7.18
CA GLY A 99 -19.71 -8.42 7.18
C GLY A 99 -18.63 -7.37 6.91
N VAL A 100 -17.48 -7.81 6.40
CA VAL A 100 -16.33 -6.96 6.11
C VAL A 100 -16.19 -6.80 4.60
N HIS A 101 -16.02 -5.57 4.15
CA HIS A 101 -15.78 -5.26 2.74
C HIS A 101 -14.29 -5.00 2.54
N HIS A 102 -13.71 -5.63 1.54
CA HIS A 102 -12.28 -5.68 1.31
C HIS A 102 -11.93 -5.16 -0.08
N ILE A 103 -11.05 -4.16 -0.13
CA ILE A 103 -10.49 -3.67 -1.38
C ILE A 103 -8.98 -3.91 -1.32
N SER A 104 -8.44 -4.58 -2.33
CA SER A 104 -7.00 -4.82 -2.44
C SER A 104 -6.45 -4.00 -3.58
N ALA A 105 -5.43 -3.19 -3.32
CA ALA A 105 -4.82 -2.33 -4.31
C ALA A 105 -3.31 -2.53 -4.34
N ARG A 106 -2.75 -2.45 -5.54
CA ARG A 106 -1.32 -2.63 -5.76
C ARG A 106 -0.73 -1.37 -6.35
N TYR A 107 0.38 -0.94 -5.77
CA TYR A 107 1.09 0.28 -6.17
C TYR A 107 2.52 -0.03 -6.57
N ARG A 108 3.03 0.78 -7.48
CA ARG A 108 4.40 0.65 -7.98
C ARG A 108 5.13 1.98 -7.85
N ALA A 109 6.41 1.90 -7.53
CA ALA A 109 7.31 3.03 -7.65
C ALA A 109 8.67 2.54 -8.12
N LEU A 110 9.36 3.38 -8.86
CA LEU A 110 10.77 3.20 -9.19
C LEU A 110 11.52 4.21 -8.35
N SER A 111 12.46 3.76 -7.53
CA SER A 111 13.15 4.62 -6.57
C SER A 111 14.65 4.50 -6.67
N ASP A 112 15.34 5.62 -6.49
CA ASP A 112 16.79 5.64 -6.29
C ASP A 112 17.13 5.45 -4.81
N ALA A 113 18.43 5.47 -4.49
CA ALA A 113 18.90 5.25 -3.13
C ALA A 113 18.55 6.39 -2.16
N GLN A 114 18.20 7.57 -2.69
CA GLN A 114 17.83 8.74 -1.89
C GLN A 114 16.31 8.85 -1.68
N GLY A 115 15.54 7.91 -2.20
CA GLY A 115 14.09 7.92 -2.05
C GLY A 115 13.34 8.74 -3.09
N ASN A 116 14.01 9.24 -4.12
CA ASN A 116 13.35 9.91 -5.23
C ASN A 116 12.63 8.89 -6.09
N THR A 117 11.39 9.20 -6.46
CA THR A 117 10.56 8.29 -7.25
C THR A 117 10.47 8.75 -8.70
N TYR A 118 10.40 7.76 -9.58
CA TYR A 118 10.29 7.96 -11.03
C TYR A 118 9.14 7.10 -11.55
N GLN A 119 8.44 7.60 -12.54
CA GLN A 119 7.32 6.85 -13.14
C GLN A 119 7.62 6.41 -14.55
#